data_ae8971e2f2923cf893bf60b27e729170
#
_entry.id   ae8971e2f2923cf893bf60b27e729170
#
_cell.length_a   1.000
_cell.length_b   1.000
_cell.length_c   1.000
_cell.angle_alpha   90.00
_cell.angle_beta   90.00
_cell.angle_gamma   90.00
#
_symmetry.space_group_name_H-M   'P 1'
#
loop_
_entity.id
_entity.type
_entity.pdbx_description
1 polymer ?
#
loop_
_entity_poly.entity_id
_entity_poly.type
_entity_poly.pdbx_seq_one_letter_code
_entity_poly.pdbx_strand_id
1 'polypeptide(L)'
;IDEVSPHQPVHVVAHDWGSIQSWESVTEPAMQGRIASFTSCSGPCLDHMGHWFRDRLRRPTWRGLKEVALQSVKSWYIYLFQLPVVPNLIWRLGMGAAWPTLLRLLEGIEVKARDGQASDGSHGVQLYRANMMPRLFFPRLRKAHAPVQLLVPTRDLYVSPALTQDLSRWVDQLTRIEFNAGHWMPLSHPSEMAGAVRRFVRQVERQGEAARGWGLG
;
A
#
# COMPACT_ATOMS: atom_id res chain seq x y z
N ILE A 1 14.88 -8.82 -8.18
CA ILE A 1 14.19 -9.72 -9.14
C ILE A 1 15.23 -10.47 -9.97
N ASP A 2 16.20 -9.80 -10.54
CA ASP A 2 17.16 -10.40 -11.49
C ASP A 2 18.01 -11.53 -10.90
N GLU A 3 18.35 -11.47 -9.63
CA GLU A 3 19.06 -12.55 -8.92
C GLU A 3 18.19 -13.79 -8.65
N VAL A 4 16.89 -13.56 -8.36
CA VAL A 4 15.99 -14.63 -7.91
C VAL A 4 15.20 -15.24 -9.09
N SER A 5 14.84 -14.42 -10.07
CA SER A 5 14.04 -14.80 -11.23
C SER A 5 14.52 -14.07 -12.50
N PRO A 6 15.72 -14.42 -13.04
CA PRO A 6 16.32 -13.69 -14.15
C PRO A 6 15.50 -13.78 -15.46
N HIS A 7 14.74 -14.85 -15.65
CA HIS A 7 14.08 -15.15 -16.93
C HIS A 7 12.54 -15.12 -16.86
N GLN A 8 11.96 -15.02 -15.67
CA GLN A 8 10.51 -15.04 -15.53
C GLN A 8 10.01 -13.84 -14.72
N PRO A 9 8.83 -13.29 -15.08
CA PRO A 9 8.22 -12.27 -14.28
C PRO A 9 7.76 -12.82 -12.92
N VAL A 10 7.73 -11.96 -11.90
CA VAL A 10 7.39 -12.33 -10.53
C VAL A 10 6.03 -11.78 -10.13
N HIS A 11 5.32 -12.49 -9.24
CA HIS A 11 4.15 -11.97 -8.56
C HIS A 11 4.60 -11.24 -7.29
N VAL A 12 4.26 -9.96 -7.17
CA VAL A 12 4.62 -9.13 -6.01
C VAL A 12 3.43 -9.07 -5.06
N VAL A 13 3.68 -9.36 -3.78
CA VAL A 13 2.70 -9.19 -2.70
C VAL A 13 3.29 -8.27 -1.66
N ALA A 14 2.61 -7.18 -1.35
CA ALA A 14 3.18 -6.18 -0.46
C ALA A 14 2.12 -5.51 0.43
N HIS A 15 2.57 -5.08 1.61
CA HIS A 15 1.76 -4.44 2.63
C HIS A 15 2.43 -3.14 3.10
N ASP A 16 1.62 -2.13 3.44
CA ASP A 16 2.03 -0.85 4.01
C ASP A 16 3.15 -0.18 3.16
N TRP A 17 4.25 0.23 3.77
CA TRP A 17 5.39 0.83 3.06
C TRP A 17 5.99 -0.09 1.99
N GLY A 18 5.96 -1.40 2.20
CA GLY A 18 6.36 -2.35 1.14
C GLY A 18 5.47 -2.22 -0.09
N SER A 19 4.17 -2.02 0.08
CA SER A 19 3.24 -1.76 -1.02
C SER A 19 3.47 -0.38 -1.65
N ILE A 20 3.65 0.67 -0.84
CA ILE A 20 3.97 2.02 -1.33
C ILE A 20 5.20 2.01 -2.23
N GLN A 21 6.27 1.33 -1.81
CA GLN A 21 7.51 1.20 -2.59
C GLN A 21 7.31 0.36 -3.86
N SER A 22 6.55 -0.73 -3.77
CA SER A 22 6.28 -1.59 -4.92
C SER A 22 5.51 -0.88 -6.03
N TRP A 23 4.66 0.10 -5.71
CA TRP A 23 3.99 0.93 -6.71
C TRP A 23 4.97 1.68 -7.62
N GLU A 24 6.16 2.05 -7.12
CA GLU A 24 7.20 2.68 -7.98
C GLU A 24 7.61 1.72 -9.10
N SER A 25 7.84 0.44 -8.77
CA SER A 25 8.20 -0.57 -9.78
C SER A 25 7.04 -0.94 -10.69
N VAL A 26 5.83 -1.09 -10.14
CA VAL A 26 4.62 -1.49 -10.90
C VAL A 26 4.17 -0.42 -11.89
N THR A 27 4.56 0.84 -11.66
CA THR A 27 4.23 1.96 -12.54
C THR A 27 5.44 2.49 -13.34
N GLU A 28 6.62 1.84 -13.23
CA GLU A 28 7.82 2.20 -13.97
C GLU A 28 7.88 1.44 -15.31
N PRO A 29 7.86 2.13 -16.47
CA PRO A 29 7.85 1.46 -17.76
C PRO A 29 9.01 0.49 -17.99
N ALA A 30 10.19 0.78 -17.43
CA ALA A 30 11.37 -0.09 -17.53
C ALA A 30 11.18 -1.46 -16.84
N MET A 31 10.19 -1.57 -15.93
CA MET A 31 9.83 -2.81 -15.21
C MET A 31 8.74 -3.63 -15.91
N GLN A 32 8.22 -3.15 -17.04
CA GLN A 32 7.20 -3.86 -17.80
C GLN A 32 7.71 -5.24 -18.25
N GLY A 33 6.91 -6.27 -18.04
CA GLY A 33 7.28 -7.66 -18.30
C GLY A 33 8.12 -8.33 -17.19
N ARG A 34 8.59 -7.58 -16.17
CA ARG A 34 9.30 -8.15 -15.01
C ARG A 34 8.36 -8.45 -13.83
N ILE A 35 7.18 -7.85 -13.81
CA ILE A 35 6.13 -8.07 -12.79
C ILE A 35 4.92 -8.68 -13.49
N ALA A 36 4.58 -9.92 -13.11
CA ALA A 36 3.42 -10.65 -13.63
C ALA A 36 2.12 -10.15 -13.03
N SER A 37 2.11 -9.83 -11.74
CA SER A 37 0.98 -9.21 -11.03
C SER A 37 1.44 -8.57 -9.73
N PHE A 38 0.59 -7.70 -9.20
CA PHE A 38 0.83 -7.02 -7.93
C PHE A 38 -0.37 -7.12 -7.00
N THR A 39 -0.17 -7.62 -5.78
CA THR A 39 -1.15 -7.56 -4.70
C THR A 39 -0.74 -6.50 -3.69
N SER A 40 -1.53 -5.45 -3.59
CA SER A 40 -1.35 -4.31 -2.69
C SER A 40 -2.33 -4.41 -1.51
N CYS A 41 -1.83 -4.28 -0.28
CA CYS A 41 -2.64 -4.21 0.93
C CYS A 41 -2.20 -3.00 1.76
N SER A 42 -3.12 -2.13 2.16
CA SER A 42 -2.91 -1.00 3.07
C SER A 42 -1.74 -0.05 2.73
N GLY A 43 -1.33 -0.02 1.47
CA GLY A 43 -0.21 0.83 0.99
C GLY A 43 -0.51 1.39 -0.38
N PRO A 44 -1.21 2.55 -0.50
CA PRO A 44 -1.57 3.15 -1.78
C PRO A 44 -0.37 3.77 -2.49
N CYS A 45 -0.47 3.89 -3.82
CA CYS A 45 0.47 4.71 -4.59
C CYS A 45 0.37 6.18 -4.17
N LEU A 46 1.49 6.80 -3.80
CA LEU A 46 1.50 8.18 -3.32
C LEU A 46 1.11 9.18 -4.41
N ASP A 47 1.49 8.95 -5.67
CA ASP A 47 1.08 9.78 -6.79
C ASP A 47 -0.44 9.71 -7.00
N HIS A 48 -1.04 8.51 -6.93
CA HIS A 48 -2.50 8.35 -7.04
C HIS A 48 -3.24 9.04 -5.89
N MET A 49 -2.70 8.97 -4.65
CA MET A 49 -3.21 9.73 -3.51
C MET A 49 -3.16 11.23 -3.77
N GLY A 50 -2.05 11.76 -4.29
CA GLY A 50 -1.92 13.17 -4.62
C GLY A 50 -2.99 13.63 -5.63
N HIS A 51 -3.25 12.83 -6.67
CA HIS A 51 -4.35 13.07 -7.61
C HIS A 51 -5.71 12.99 -6.94
N TRP A 52 -5.94 12.00 -6.06
CA TRP A 52 -7.18 11.83 -5.32
C TRP A 52 -7.53 13.06 -4.46
N PHE A 53 -6.55 13.60 -3.71
CA PHE A 53 -6.71 14.84 -2.95
C PHE A 53 -6.98 16.04 -3.85
N ARG A 54 -6.15 16.21 -4.89
CA ARG A 54 -6.25 17.31 -5.84
C ARG A 54 -7.61 17.37 -6.52
N ASP A 55 -8.14 16.24 -6.98
CA ASP A 55 -9.41 16.19 -7.70
C ASP A 55 -10.58 16.55 -6.78
N ARG A 56 -10.60 16.08 -5.53
CA ARG A 56 -11.64 16.40 -4.55
C ARG A 56 -11.60 17.85 -4.08
N LEU A 57 -10.43 18.44 -3.99
CA LEU A 57 -10.28 19.86 -3.62
C LEU A 57 -10.56 20.80 -4.78
N ARG A 58 -10.26 20.41 -6.02
CA ARG A 58 -10.55 21.23 -7.23
C ARG A 58 -12.03 21.23 -7.62
N ARG A 59 -12.73 20.14 -7.37
CA ARG A 59 -14.16 19.97 -7.63
C ARG A 59 -14.86 19.54 -6.35
N PRO A 60 -15.01 20.44 -5.39
CA PRO A 60 -15.49 20.10 -4.06
C PRO A 60 -16.94 19.66 -4.11
N THR A 61 -17.20 18.49 -3.53
CA THR A 61 -18.52 18.00 -3.17
C THR A 61 -18.54 17.76 -1.67
N TRP A 62 -19.71 17.81 -1.03
CA TRP A 62 -19.81 17.52 0.40
C TRP A 62 -19.19 16.15 0.76
N ARG A 63 -19.47 15.14 -0.06
CA ARG A 63 -18.89 13.81 0.12
C ARG A 63 -17.36 13.83 -0.02
N GLY A 64 -16.84 14.45 -1.07
CA GLY A 64 -15.40 14.54 -1.32
C GLY A 64 -14.65 15.26 -0.20
N LEU A 65 -15.21 16.37 0.31
CA LEU A 65 -14.63 17.09 1.44
C LEU A 65 -14.64 16.26 2.73
N LYS A 66 -15.71 15.52 3.00
CA LYS A 66 -15.78 14.58 4.13
C LYS A 66 -14.73 13.47 4.02
N GLU A 67 -14.54 12.90 2.82
CA GLU A 67 -13.53 11.87 2.55
C GLU A 67 -12.11 12.43 2.78
N VAL A 68 -11.82 13.63 2.29
CA VAL A 68 -10.55 14.34 2.51
C VAL A 68 -10.31 14.60 3.99
N ALA A 69 -11.29 15.14 4.71
CA ALA A 69 -11.18 15.41 6.14
C ALA A 69 -10.91 14.12 6.94
N LEU A 70 -11.68 13.05 6.67
CA LEU A 70 -11.48 11.76 7.32
C LEU A 70 -10.07 11.19 7.08
N GLN A 71 -9.60 11.24 5.82
CA GLN A 71 -8.25 10.76 5.52
C GLN A 71 -7.17 11.63 6.16
N SER A 72 -7.35 12.94 6.19
CA SER A 72 -6.41 13.85 6.86
C SER A 72 -6.30 13.58 8.35
N VAL A 73 -7.43 13.29 9.02
CA VAL A 73 -7.44 12.89 10.43
C VAL A 73 -6.71 11.55 10.61
N LYS A 74 -6.97 10.54 9.78
CA LYS A 74 -6.25 9.25 9.83
C LYS A 74 -4.74 9.41 9.59
N SER A 75 -4.35 10.41 8.83
CA SER A 75 -2.96 10.71 8.45
C SER A 75 -2.25 11.68 9.39
N TRP A 76 -2.82 12.00 10.57
CA TRP A 76 -2.27 12.99 11.52
C TRP A 76 -0.79 12.74 11.86
N TYR A 77 -0.40 11.48 12.00
CA TYR A 77 0.96 11.08 12.36
C TYR A 77 1.97 11.40 11.23
N ILE A 78 1.54 11.47 9.98
CA ILE A 78 2.39 11.85 8.85
C ILE A 78 2.89 13.29 9.02
N TYR A 79 2.03 14.19 9.50
CA TYR A 79 2.41 15.57 9.79
C TYR A 79 3.39 15.64 10.97
N LEU A 80 3.14 14.85 12.02
CA LEU A 80 4.08 14.71 13.13
C LEU A 80 5.47 14.24 12.65
N PHE A 81 5.51 13.29 11.73
CA PHE A 81 6.76 12.74 11.20
C PHE A 81 7.56 13.74 10.35
N GLN A 82 6.96 14.84 9.90
CA GLN A 82 7.69 15.92 9.23
C GLN A 82 8.51 16.77 10.21
N LEU A 83 8.19 16.75 11.51
CA LEU A 83 8.93 17.52 12.50
C LEU A 83 10.36 16.98 12.64
N PRO A 84 11.38 17.87 12.71
CA PRO A 84 12.75 17.43 12.97
C PRO A 84 12.86 16.85 14.38
N VAL A 85 13.68 15.83 14.58
CA VAL A 85 14.07 15.22 15.86
C VAL A 85 12.93 14.57 16.64
N VAL A 86 11.79 15.25 16.85
CA VAL A 86 10.69 14.82 17.73
C VAL A 86 10.20 13.38 17.46
N PRO A 87 9.84 12.96 16.25
CA PRO A 87 9.36 11.60 16.04
C PRO A 87 10.43 10.54 16.30
N ASN A 88 11.70 10.86 16.00
CA ASN A 88 12.81 9.95 16.26
C ASN A 88 13.01 9.75 17.78
N LEU A 89 12.88 10.82 18.58
CA LEU A 89 12.91 10.73 20.03
C LEU A 89 11.74 9.94 20.58
N ILE A 90 10.53 10.15 20.09
CA ILE A 90 9.34 9.39 20.50
C ILE A 90 9.59 7.88 20.33
N TRP A 91 10.12 7.45 19.18
CA TRP A 91 10.45 6.04 18.94
C TRP A 91 11.50 5.51 19.91
N ARG A 92 12.57 6.27 20.15
CA ARG A 92 13.69 5.86 21.02
C ARG A 92 13.32 5.88 22.50
N LEU A 93 12.48 6.83 22.93
CA LEU A 93 12.19 7.05 24.35
C LEU A 93 11.00 6.24 24.89
N GLY A 94 10.31 5.47 24.06
CA GLY A 94 9.23 4.63 24.57
C GLY A 94 8.32 3.98 23.55
N MET A 95 8.11 4.59 22.38
CA MET A 95 7.19 4.06 21.37
C MET A 95 7.61 2.65 20.90
N GLY A 96 8.92 2.41 20.72
CA GLY A 96 9.40 1.10 20.33
C GLY A 96 9.04 0.00 21.33
N ALA A 97 9.17 0.27 22.61
CA ALA A 97 8.78 -0.66 23.68
C ALA A 97 7.25 -0.79 23.80
N ALA A 98 6.51 0.30 23.60
CA ALA A 98 5.06 0.32 23.68
C ALA A 98 4.38 -0.31 22.44
N TRP A 99 5.09 -0.51 21.35
CA TRP A 99 4.51 -0.92 20.06
C TRP A 99 3.67 -2.21 20.12
N PRO A 100 4.12 -3.32 20.76
CA PRO A 100 3.30 -4.52 20.90
C PRO A 100 1.99 -4.26 21.66
N THR A 101 2.03 -3.43 22.70
CA THR A 101 0.84 -3.06 23.47
C THR A 101 -0.13 -2.23 22.64
N LEU A 102 0.39 -1.30 21.84
CA LEU A 102 -0.44 -0.49 20.94
C LEU A 102 -1.12 -1.36 19.87
N LEU A 103 -0.42 -2.30 19.25
CA LEU A 103 -1.01 -3.23 18.29
C LEU A 103 -2.12 -4.08 18.94
N ARG A 104 -1.91 -4.56 20.14
CA ARG A 104 -2.94 -5.30 20.87
C ARG A 104 -4.18 -4.44 21.17
N LEU A 105 -3.99 -3.20 21.60
CA LEU A 105 -5.09 -2.30 21.95
C LEU A 105 -5.87 -1.79 20.75
N LEU A 106 -5.16 -1.44 19.66
CA LEU A 106 -5.76 -0.80 18.48
C LEU A 106 -6.28 -1.81 17.45
N GLU A 107 -5.59 -2.93 17.30
CA GLU A 107 -5.87 -3.91 16.23
C GLU A 107 -6.24 -5.30 16.77
N GLY A 108 -6.15 -5.52 18.08
CA GLY A 108 -6.39 -6.84 18.70
C GLY A 108 -5.33 -7.89 18.36
N ILE A 109 -4.12 -7.47 17.99
CA ILE A 109 -3.05 -8.34 17.51
C ILE A 109 -1.98 -8.50 18.57
N GLU A 110 -1.66 -9.75 18.91
CA GLU A 110 -0.56 -10.06 19.82
C GLU A 110 0.73 -10.29 19.02
N VAL A 111 1.73 -9.47 19.28
CA VAL A 111 3.08 -9.61 18.73
C VAL A 111 4.09 -9.59 19.86
N LYS A 112 5.18 -10.31 19.70
CA LYS A 112 6.32 -10.25 20.64
C LYS A 112 7.09 -8.96 20.43
N ALA A 113 7.60 -8.40 21.51
CA ALA A 113 8.59 -7.34 21.44
C ALA A 113 9.81 -7.85 20.63
N ARG A 114 10.37 -6.96 19.81
CA ARG A 114 11.50 -7.28 18.94
C ARG A 114 12.65 -6.32 19.22
N ASP A 115 13.86 -6.86 19.29
CA ASP A 115 15.05 -6.04 19.32
C ASP A 115 15.13 -5.19 18.05
N GLY A 116 15.55 -3.93 18.20
CA GLY A 116 15.61 -2.99 17.08
C GLY A 116 14.31 -2.25 16.74
N GLN A 117 13.17 -2.57 17.36
CA GLN A 117 11.87 -1.93 17.04
C GLN A 117 11.93 -0.40 17.12
N ALA A 118 12.61 0.16 18.13
CA ALA A 118 12.78 1.61 18.28
C ALA A 118 13.67 2.20 17.16
N SER A 119 14.73 1.50 16.80
CA SER A 119 15.62 1.88 15.70
C SER A 119 14.90 1.84 14.35
N ASP A 120 14.19 0.75 14.08
CA ASP A 120 13.43 0.56 12.84
C ASP A 120 12.38 1.65 12.70
N GLY A 121 11.60 1.94 13.75
CA GLY A 121 10.60 3.01 13.73
C GLY A 121 11.23 4.38 13.53
N SER A 122 12.36 4.65 14.19
CA SER A 122 13.11 5.91 14.03
C SER A 122 13.64 6.08 12.60
N HIS A 123 14.15 5.03 11.97
CA HIS A 123 14.57 5.04 10.56
C HIS A 123 13.38 5.13 9.61
N GLY A 124 12.27 4.43 9.91
CA GLY A 124 11.04 4.46 9.14
C GLY A 124 10.44 5.87 8.97
N VAL A 125 10.65 6.77 9.95
CA VAL A 125 10.26 8.19 9.84
C VAL A 125 10.85 8.84 8.58
N GLN A 126 12.05 8.46 8.15
CA GLN A 126 12.69 9.03 6.96
C GLN A 126 11.97 8.68 5.66
N LEU A 127 11.30 7.52 5.59
CA LEU A 127 10.46 7.17 4.43
C LEU A 127 9.34 8.19 4.23
N TYR A 128 8.69 8.61 5.32
CA TYR A 128 7.65 9.63 5.29
C TYR A 128 8.19 10.99 4.86
N ARG A 129 9.32 11.42 5.43
CA ARG A 129 9.94 12.73 5.11
C ARG A 129 10.37 12.82 3.66
N ALA A 130 11.02 11.78 3.15
CA ALA A 130 11.55 11.76 1.80
C ALA A 130 10.47 11.68 0.71
N ASN A 131 9.33 11.00 1.00
CA ASN A 131 8.42 10.60 -0.08
C ASN A 131 7.03 11.22 0.00
N MET A 132 6.46 11.43 1.21
CA MET A 132 5.04 11.78 1.32
C MET A 132 4.73 13.16 0.70
N MET A 133 5.33 14.22 1.21
CA MET A 133 4.98 15.58 0.77
C MET A 133 5.30 15.83 -0.70
N PRO A 134 6.47 15.46 -1.25
CA PRO A 134 6.75 15.66 -2.66
C PRO A 134 5.73 14.98 -3.57
N ARG A 135 5.32 13.75 -3.28
CA ARG A 135 4.37 13.00 -4.11
C ARG A 135 2.93 13.49 -3.97
N LEU A 136 2.52 13.88 -2.77
CA LEU A 136 1.18 14.42 -2.56
C LEU A 136 0.98 15.78 -3.25
N PHE A 137 1.98 16.67 -3.19
CA PHE A 137 1.87 18.02 -3.80
C PHE A 137 2.19 18.04 -5.29
N PHE A 138 3.09 17.18 -5.76
CA PHE A 138 3.52 17.10 -7.15
C PHE A 138 3.37 15.68 -7.71
N PRO A 139 2.12 15.15 -7.77
CA PRO A 139 1.89 13.79 -8.22
C PRO A 139 2.17 13.64 -9.71
N ARG A 140 2.87 12.55 -10.06
CA ARG A 140 3.15 12.15 -11.43
C ARG A 140 1.96 11.37 -12.01
N LEU A 141 1.80 11.40 -13.33
CA LEU A 141 0.86 10.54 -14.04
C LEU A 141 1.49 9.15 -14.21
N ARG A 142 1.05 8.19 -13.44
CA ARG A 142 1.64 6.83 -13.42
C ARG A 142 0.55 5.77 -13.51
N LYS A 143 0.60 4.97 -14.58
CA LYS A 143 -0.28 3.80 -14.75
C LYS A 143 0.45 2.52 -14.40
N ALA A 144 -0.25 1.57 -13.80
CA ALA A 144 0.28 0.24 -13.59
C ALA A 144 0.38 -0.50 -14.93
N HIS A 145 1.50 -1.18 -15.15
CA HIS A 145 1.73 -1.99 -16.34
C HIS A 145 1.40 -3.48 -16.14
N ALA A 146 1.04 -3.87 -14.92
CA ALA A 146 0.68 -5.24 -14.55
C ALA A 146 -0.71 -5.30 -13.94
N PRO A 147 -1.40 -6.46 -13.98
CA PRO A 147 -2.64 -6.68 -13.22
C PRO A 147 -2.45 -6.43 -11.73
N VAL A 148 -3.39 -5.73 -11.11
CA VAL A 148 -3.35 -5.39 -9.68
C VAL A 148 -4.52 -6.00 -8.94
N GLN A 149 -4.23 -6.69 -7.83
CA GLN A 149 -5.20 -7.01 -6.79
C GLN A 149 -5.04 -6.01 -5.65
N LEU A 150 -6.14 -5.40 -5.25
CA LEU A 150 -6.20 -4.52 -4.10
C LEU A 150 -6.98 -5.20 -2.96
N LEU A 151 -6.30 -5.47 -1.86
CA LEU A 151 -6.92 -5.93 -0.63
C LEU A 151 -7.18 -4.71 0.26
N VAL A 152 -8.46 -4.46 0.56
CA VAL A 152 -8.92 -3.27 1.27
C VAL A 152 -9.46 -3.66 2.65
N PRO A 153 -8.67 -3.53 3.71
CA PRO A 153 -9.17 -3.66 5.07
C PRO A 153 -10.12 -2.49 5.39
N THR A 154 -11.39 -2.78 5.66
CA THR A 154 -12.42 -1.73 5.85
C THR A 154 -12.33 -1.00 7.19
N ARG A 155 -11.63 -1.59 8.17
CA ARG A 155 -11.37 -1.01 9.49
C ARG A 155 -9.95 -0.45 9.63
N ASP A 156 -9.24 -0.28 8.53
CA ASP A 156 -7.88 0.29 8.54
C ASP A 156 -7.89 1.69 9.18
N LEU A 157 -7.05 1.88 10.20
CA LEU A 157 -6.95 3.13 10.95
C LEU A 157 -6.13 4.21 10.21
N TYR A 158 -5.37 3.85 9.18
CA TYR A 158 -4.42 4.72 8.47
C TYR A 158 -4.87 5.03 7.05
N VAL A 159 -5.37 4.03 6.33
CA VAL A 159 -5.77 4.13 4.93
C VAL A 159 -7.27 3.93 4.81
N SER A 160 -8.01 4.97 4.39
CA SER A 160 -9.45 4.81 4.19
C SER A 160 -9.75 4.07 2.88
N PRO A 161 -10.82 3.25 2.82
CA PRO A 161 -11.26 2.63 1.57
C PRO A 161 -11.54 3.64 0.44
N ALA A 162 -11.89 4.87 0.79
CA ALA A 162 -12.15 5.95 -0.17
C ALA A 162 -10.91 6.32 -1.01
N LEU A 163 -9.69 6.21 -0.46
CA LEU A 163 -8.45 6.46 -1.19
C LEU A 163 -8.24 5.56 -2.41
N THR A 164 -8.92 4.42 -2.45
CA THR A 164 -8.73 3.40 -3.46
C THR A 164 -9.89 3.28 -4.44
N GLN A 165 -10.93 4.12 -4.30
CA GLN A 165 -12.14 4.07 -5.14
C GLN A 165 -11.85 4.41 -6.61
N ASP A 166 -10.93 5.34 -6.85
CA ASP A 166 -10.62 5.85 -8.19
C ASP A 166 -9.46 5.08 -8.87
N LEU A 167 -9.02 3.95 -8.30
CA LEU A 167 -7.82 3.24 -8.74
C LEU A 167 -7.95 2.64 -10.15
N SER A 168 -9.17 2.32 -10.61
CA SER A 168 -9.43 1.88 -11.99
C SER A 168 -9.00 2.89 -13.06
N ARG A 169 -8.80 4.15 -12.69
CA ARG A 169 -8.24 5.19 -13.55
C ARG A 169 -6.76 4.95 -13.91
N TRP A 170 -6.06 4.23 -13.05
CA TRP A 170 -4.61 4.02 -13.09
C TRP A 170 -4.20 2.57 -13.35
N VAL A 171 -5.17 1.66 -13.27
CA VAL A 171 -4.97 0.22 -13.38
C VAL A 171 -6.00 -0.36 -14.33
N ASP A 172 -5.57 -0.87 -15.47
CA ASP A 172 -6.48 -1.40 -16.49
C ASP A 172 -7.09 -2.76 -16.06
N GLN A 173 -6.33 -3.60 -15.35
CA GLN A 173 -6.79 -4.88 -14.82
C GLN A 173 -6.77 -4.85 -13.29
N LEU A 174 -7.85 -4.35 -12.69
CA LEU A 174 -8.01 -4.19 -11.25
C LEU A 174 -8.98 -5.22 -10.67
N THR A 175 -8.50 -5.98 -9.68
CA THR A 175 -9.34 -6.80 -8.79
C THR A 175 -9.34 -6.16 -7.41
N ARG A 176 -10.50 -5.74 -6.90
CA ARG A 176 -10.64 -5.10 -5.59
C ARG A 176 -11.48 -5.99 -4.67
N ILE A 177 -10.93 -6.32 -3.49
CA ILE A 177 -11.58 -7.16 -2.48
C ILE A 177 -11.54 -6.43 -1.14
N GLU A 178 -12.70 -6.28 -0.51
CA GLU A 178 -12.83 -5.72 0.83
C GLU A 178 -12.83 -6.82 1.89
N PHE A 179 -12.14 -6.53 3.01
CA PHE A 179 -12.07 -7.41 4.17
C PHE A 179 -12.48 -6.64 5.43
N ASN A 180 -13.25 -7.28 6.29
CA ASN A 180 -13.55 -6.74 7.62
C ASN A 180 -12.36 -6.91 8.56
N ALA A 181 -11.25 -6.27 8.25
CA ALA A 181 -9.97 -6.35 8.94
C ALA A 181 -9.41 -4.96 9.24
N GLY A 182 -8.45 -4.86 10.14
CA GLY A 182 -7.65 -3.66 10.39
C GLY A 182 -6.44 -3.58 9.47
N HIS A 183 -5.58 -2.57 9.71
CA HIS A 183 -4.38 -2.31 8.91
C HIS A 183 -3.45 -3.54 8.81
N TRP A 184 -3.25 -4.23 9.92
CA TRP A 184 -2.36 -5.38 10.03
C TRP A 184 -3.02 -6.69 9.60
N MET A 185 -3.81 -6.64 8.51
CA MET A 185 -4.46 -7.82 7.93
C MET A 185 -3.52 -9.02 7.72
N PRO A 186 -2.25 -8.85 7.30
CA PRO A 186 -1.33 -10.00 7.18
C PRO A 186 -1.11 -10.78 8.48
N LEU A 187 -1.27 -10.14 9.63
CA LEU A 187 -1.13 -10.75 10.94
C LEU A 187 -2.46 -11.26 11.49
N SER A 188 -3.56 -10.51 11.30
CA SER A 188 -4.87 -10.84 11.84
C SER A 188 -5.67 -11.84 10.99
N HIS A 189 -5.48 -11.83 9.67
CA HIS A 189 -6.22 -12.64 8.69
C HIS A 189 -5.29 -13.31 7.66
N PRO A 190 -4.22 -14.03 8.08
CA PRO A 190 -3.20 -14.53 7.16
C PRO A 190 -3.76 -15.54 6.15
N SER A 191 -4.69 -16.39 6.57
CA SER A 191 -5.29 -17.42 5.70
C SER A 191 -6.16 -16.83 4.60
N GLU A 192 -6.99 -15.84 4.94
CA GLU A 192 -7.84 -15.14 3.98
C GLU A 192 -7.00 -14.36 2.96
N MET A 193 -5.97 -13.66 3.44
CA MET A 193 -5.03 -12.94 2.58
C MET A 193 -4.31 -13.90 1.65
N ALA A 194 -3.72 -14.98 2.16
CA ALA A 194 -3.03 -15.97 1.36
C ALA A 194 -3.97 -16.67 0.35
N GLY A 195 -5.22 -16.91 0.73
CA GLY A 195 -6.26 -17.43 -0.15
C GLY A 195 -6.58 -16.49 -1.32
N ALA A 196 -6.74 -15.19 -1.03
CA ALA A 196 -6.99 -14.18 -2.06
C ALA A 196 -5.81 -14.05 -3.03
N VAL A 197 -4.58 -13.99 -2.51
CA VAL A 197 -3.35 -13.94 -3.31
C VAL A 197 -3.26 -15.15 -4.25
N ARG A 198 -3.41 -16.37 -3.73
CA ARG A 198 -3.33 -17.60 -4.54
C ARG A 198 -4.36 -17.64 -5.67
N ARG A 199 -5.60 -17.21 -5.40
CA ARG A 199 -6.64 -17.15 -6.44
C ARG A 199 -6.27 -16.16 -7.54
N PHE A 200 -5.79 -15.00 -7.16
CA PHE A 200 -5.41 -13.96 -8.11
C PHE A 200 -4.20 -14.37 -8.98
N VAL A 201 -3.15 -14.91 -8.37
CA VAL A 201 -1.98 -15.45 -9.10
C VAL A 201 -2.43 -16.48 -10.14
N ARG A 202 -3.19 -17.49 -9.73
CA ARG A 202 -3.72 -18.51 -10.67
C ARG A 202 -4.60 -17.93 -11.77
N GLN A 203 -5.36 -16.89 -11.50
CA GLN A 203 -6.16 -16.20 -12.52
C GLN A 203 -5.27 -15.54 -13.56
N VAL A 204 -4.24 -14.81 -13.13
CA VAL A 204 -3.29 -14.12 -14.02
C VAL A 204 -2.50 -15.13 -14.86
N GLU A 205 -2.02 -16.22 -14.26
CA GLU A 205 -1.29 -17.28 -14.96
C GLU A 205 -2.15 -17.90 -16.07
N ARG A 206 -3.39 -18.29 -15.77
CA ARG A 206 -4.33 -18.83 -16.78
C ARG A 206 -4.62 -17.85 -17.93
N GLN A 207 -4.76 -16.55 -17.62
CA GLN A 207 -4.97 -15.52 -18.65
C GLN A 207 -3.75 -15.39 -19.55
N GLY A 208 -2.54 -15.45 -18.98
CA GLY A 208 -1.30 -15.41 -19.73
C GLY A 208 -1.08 -16.64 -20.61
N GLU A 209 -1.48 -17.83 -20.16
CA GLU A 209 -1.43 -19.06 -20.94
C GLU A 209 -2.42 -19.02 -22.12
N ALA A 210 -3.66 -18.59 -21.87
CA ALA A 210 -4.68 -18.42 -22.91
C ALA A 210 -4.20 -17.44 -23.99
N ALA A 211 -3.64 -16.29 -23.61
CA ALA A 211 -3.12 -15.31 -24.56
C ALA A 211 -1.98 -15.86 -25.45
N ARG A 212 -1.13 -16.73 -24.90
CA ARG A 212 -0.05 -17.38 -25.67
C ARG A 212 -0.56 -18.50 -26.59
N GLY A 213 -1.61 -19.22 -26.17
CA GLY A 213 -2.20 -20.29 -26.96
C GLY A 213 -2.93 -19.81 -28.21
N TRP A 214 -3.44 -18.59 -28.25
CA TRP A 214 -4.13 -17.99 -29.41
C TRP A 214 -3.15 -17.39 -30.45
N GLY A 215 -1.86 -17.23 -30.11
CA GLY A 215 -0.82 -16.67 -31.01
C GLY A 215 -0.11 -17.70 -31.88
N LEU A 216 -0.47 -18.98 -31.81
CA LEU A 216 0.15 -20.08 -32.56
C LEU A 216 -0.77 -20.71 -33.63
N GLY A 217 -1.83 -20.01 -34.04
CA GLY A 217 -2.75 -20.44 -35.09
C GLY A 217 -2.61 -19.64 -36.37
#